data_380140da9a3efa2ec650f4a987939b74
#
_entry.id   380140da9a3efa2ec650f4a987939b74
#
_cell.length_a   1.000
_cell.length_b   1.000
_cell.length_c   1.000
_cell.angle_alpha   90.00
_cell.angle_beta   90.00
_cell.angle_gamma   90.00
#
_symmetry.space_group_name_H-M   'P 1'
#
loop_
_entity.id
_entity.type
_entity.pdbx_description
1 polymer ?
#
loop_
_entity_poly.entity_id
_entity_poly.type
_entity_poly.pdbx_seq_one_letter_code
_entity_poly.pdbx_strand_id
1 'polypeptide(L)'
;MSASTATQHVIPAATVTHTTAVIRGDIHSDITVYHARTCDARIVLTFGSTLMTVYSASAAQGLLEAFAAARAAMVQVPGEILAPAAPPYEPFARTTLAIEWTRRPTYCVVSQSGPNKSKSGIIHWVDLHCGPITFQIRDRLGLRSTLALLSRAHKTAVAVFLDGAQHTDDPTADDYCCLQ
;
A
#
# COMPACT_ATOMS: atom_id res chain seq x y z
N MET A 1 19.81 36.47 -29.24
CA MET A 1 18.42 35.95 -29.17
C MET A 1 18.51 34.46 -28.88
N SER A 2 18.37 34.05 -27.61
CA SER A 2 18.46 32.66 -27.18
C SER A 2 17.06 32.07 -27.21
N ALA A 3 16.84 31.11 -28.10
CA ALA A 3 15.59 30.35 -28.15
C ALA A 3 15.53 29.38 -26.95
N SER A 4 14.62 29.65 -26.02
CA SER A 4 14.28 28.74 -24.93
C SER A 4 13.52 27.54 -25.51
N THR A 5 14.19 26.40 -25.58
CA THR A 5 13.56 25.13 -25.98
C THR A 5 12.71 24.66 -24.80
N ALA A 6 11.43 24.96 -24.83
CA ALA A 6 10.46 24.39 -23.88
C ALA A 6 10.44 22.86 -24.08
N THR A 7 10.92 22.11 -23.11
CA THR A 7 10.81 20.65 -23.09
C THR A 7 9.32 20.31 -22.98
N GLN A 8 8.71 19.90 -24.08
CA GLN A 8 7.34 19.40 -24.08
C GLN A 8 7.33 18.07 -23.31
N HIS A 9 6.76 18.08 -22.11
CA HIS A 9 6.44 16.85 -21.39
C HIS A 9 5.35 16.11 -22.18
N VAL A 10 5.77 15.10 -22.94
CA VAL A 10 4.82 14.20 -23.61
C VAL A 10 4.21 13.30 -22.54
N ILE A 11 2.91 13.47 -22.28
CA ILE A 11 2.17 12.55 -21.42
C ILE A 11 2.05 11.23 -22.20
N PRO A 12 2.55 10.11 -21.67
CA PRO A 12 2.47 8.82 -22.35
C PRO A 12 1.01 8.43 -22.56
N ALA A 13 0.70 7.85 -23.73
CA ALA A 13 -0.62 7.29 -24.00
C ALA A 13 -0.91 6.12 -23.05
N ALA A 14 -2.17 5.90 -22.69
CA ALA A 14 -2.64 4.83 -21.81
C ALA A 14 -2.03 4.90 -20.37
N THR A 15 -2.15 6.07 -19.73
CA THR A 15 -1.69 6.29 -18.35
C THR A 15 -2.79 5.90 -17.35
N VAL A 16 -2.45 5.09 -16.34
CA VAL A 16 -3.33 4.82 -15.19
C VAL A 16 -3.17 5.99 -14.21
N THR A 17 -4.25 6.76 -14.04
CA THR A 17 -4.23 7.94 -13.16
C THR A 17 -4.70 7.62 -11.74
N HIS A 18 -5.52 6.61 -11.57
CA HIS A 18 -6.03 6.16 -10.29
C HIS A 18 -6.47 4.71 -10.32
N THR A 19 -6.31 4.01 -9.21
CA THR A 19 -6.81 2.64 -9.04
C THR A 19 -7.26 2.41 -7.60
N THR A 20 -8.05 1.36 -7.37
CA THR A 20 -8.52 0.97 -6.04
C THR A 20 -8.21 -0.50 -5.80
N ALA A 21 -7.56 -0.79 -4.66
CA ALA A 21 -7.32 -2.14 -4.16
C ALA A 21 -8.15 -2.38 -2.90
N VAL A 22 -8.89 -3.49 -2.85
CA VAL A 22 -9.69 -3.86 -1.67
C VAL A 22 -8.88 -4.79 -0.77
N ILE A 23 -8.76 -4.40 0.51
CA ILE A 23 -8.06 -5.14 1.55
C ILE A 23 -9.08 -5.75 2.49
N ARG A 24 -9.05 -7.08 2.64
CA ARG A 24 -9.90 -7.82 3.58
C ARG A 24 -9.32 -9.21 3.88
N GLY A 25 -9.60 -9.70 5.08
CA GLY A 25 -9.16 -11.03 5.50
C GLY A 25 -7.66 -11.19 5.62
N ASP A 26 -7.20 -12.41 5.79
CA ASP A 26 -5.78 -12.73 5.76
C ASP A 26 -5.26 -12.73 4.31
N ILE A 27 -4.22 -11.95 4.05
CA ILE A 27 -3.71 -11.75 2.71
C ILE A 27 -2.41 -12.51 2.55
N HIS A 28 -2.40 -13.44 1.58
CA HIS A 28 -1.17 -14.12 1.22
C HIS A 28 -0.14 -13.10 0.73
N SER A 29 1.04 -13.12 1.33
CA SER A 29 2.08 -12.12 1.09
C SER A 29 3.48 -12.73 1.12
N ASP A 30 4.36 -12.23 0.26
CA ASP A 30 5.76 -12.61 0.19
C ASP A 30 6.66 -11.40 -0.02
N ILE A 31 7.95 -11.54 0.32
CA ILE A 31 8.98 -10.49 0.19
C ILE A 31 10.17 -11.08 -0.55
N THR A 32 10.51 -10.49 -1.69
CA THR A 32 11.69 -10.84 -2.46
C THR A 32 12.65 -9.65 -2.54
N VAL A 33 13.92 -9.88 -2.29
CA VAL A 33 14.97 -8.85 -2.30
C VAL A 33 15.88 -9.05 -3.50
N TYR A 34 16.18 -7.95 -4.20
CA TYR A 34 17.13 -7.93 -5.32
C TYR A 34 18.24 -6.91 -5.05
N HIS A 35 19.46 -7.26 -5.43
CA HIS A 35 20.63 -6.37 -5.44
C HIS A 35 20.89 -5.64 -4.11
N ALA A 36 20.73 -6.33 -2.98
CA ALA A 36 20.92 -5.74 -1.66
C ALA A 36 22.25 -4.98 -1.54
N ARG A 37 22.22 -3.80 -0.88
CA ARG A 37 23.37 -2.93 -0.64
C ARG A 37 24.03 -2.36 -1.91
N THR A 38 23.26 -2.26 -2.99
CA THR A 38 23.69 -1.58 -4.23
C THR A 38 22.75 -0.43 -4.57
N CYS A 39 23.12 0.41 -5.56
CA CYS A 39 22.25 1.47 -6.08
C CYS A 39 21.01 0.91 -6.79
N ASP A 40 21.03 -0.35 -7.23
CA ASP A 40 19.93 -1.04 -7.92
C ASP A 40 19.08 -1.89 -6.96
N ALA A 41 19.26 -1.72 -5.65
CA ALA A 41 18.52 -2.44 -4.64
C ALA A 41 17.01 -2.22 -4.79
N ARG A 42 16.24 -3.29 -4.68
CA ARG A 42 14.77 -3.22 -4.66
C ARG A 42 14.19 -4.36 -3.84
N ILE A 43 13.04 -4.09 -3.25
CA ILE A 43 12.24 -5.07 -2.53
C ILE A 43 10.91 -5.18 -3.24
N VAL A 44 10.54 -6.41 -3.60
CA VAL A 44 9.26 -6.73 -4.23
C VAL A 44 8.38 -7.41 -3.19
N LEU A 45 7.20 -6.83 -2.97
CA LEU A 45 6.17 -7.35 -2.06
C LEU A 45 5.04 -7.91 -2.91
N THR A 46 4.74 -9.19 -2.74
CA THR A 46 3.52 -9.79 -3.27
C THR A 46 2.42 -9.65 -2.21
N PHE A 47 1.29 -9.10 -2.61
CA PHE A 47 0.19 -8.75 -1.74
C PHE A 47 -1.13 -9.10 -2.43
N GLY A 48 -1.56 -10.35 -2.29
CA GLY A 48 -2.67 -10.88 -3.06
C GLY A 48 -2.45 -10.76 -4.56
N SER A 49 -3.28 -9.99 -5.27
CA SER A 49 -3.11 -9.68 -6.70
C SER A 49 -2.32 -8.38 -6.97
N THR A 50 -1.73 -7.79 -5.95
CA THR A 50 -0.94 -6.57 -6.08
C THR A 50 0.54 -6.87 -5.88
N LEU A 51 1.37 -6.35 -6.77
CA LEU A 51 2.81 -6.39 -6.70
C LEU A 51 3.31 -4.98 -6.36
N MET A 52 3.99 -4.82 -5.24
CA MET A 52 4.56 -3.53 -4.86
C MET A 52 6.07 -3.62 -4.88
N THR A 53 6.72 -2.75 -5.64
CA THR A 53 8.18 -2.63 -5.66
C THR A 53 8.59 -1.38 -4.90
N VAL A 54 9.51 -1.53 -3.95
CA VAL A 54 10.05 -0.46 -3.12
C VAL A 54 11.51 -0.27 -3.44
N TYR A 55 11.94 1.00 -3.63
CA TYR A 55 13.30 1.35 -4.05
C TYR A 55 14.11 2.11 -2.99
N SER A 56 13.55 2.36 -1.80
CA SER A 56 14.26 3.02 -0.69
C SER A 56 13.68 2.64 0.66
N ALA A 57 14.46 2.78 1.72
CA ALA A 57 13.97 2.58 3.09
C ALA A 57 12.94 3.65 3.48
N SER A 58 13.12 4.88 2.97
CA SER A 58 12.16 5.97 3.14
C SER A 58 10.77 5.61 2.57
N ALA A 59 10.71 4.99 1.38
CA ALA A 59 9.44 4.55 0.80
C ALA A 59 8.77 3.43 1.60
N ALA A 60 9.56 2.45 2.08
CA ALA A 60 9.06 1.36 2.91
C ALA A 60 8.51 1.87 4.25
N GLN A 61 9.23 2.78 4.91
CA GLN A 61 8.81 3.43 6.15
C GLN A 61 7.51 4.22 5.94
N GLY A 62 7.43 5.03 4.87
CA GLY A 62 6.25 5.82 4.57
C GLY A 62 5.00 4.99 4.26
N LEU A 63 5.16 3.83 3.60
CA LEU A 63 4.06 2.89 3.41
C LEU A 63 3.57 2.31 4.75
N LEU A 64 4.48 1.87 5.60
CA LEU A 64 4.12 1.36 6.93
C LEU A 64 3.41 2.43 7.76
N GLU A 65 3.91 3.68 7.74
CA GLU A 65 3.28 4.82 8.41
C GLU A 65 1.86 5.07 7.92
N ALA A 66 1.65 5.09 6.60
CA ALA A 66 0.33 5.31 6.01
C ALA A 66 -0.70 4.29 6.51
N PHE A 67 -0.33 3.00 6.55
CA PHE A 67 -1.20 1.95 7.07
C PHE A 67 -1.34 1.99 8.59
N ALA A 68 -0.30 2.39 9.34
CA ALA A 68 -0.38 2.58 10.78
C ALA A 68 -1.37 3.70 11.14
N ALA A 69 -1.36 4.81 10.39
CA ALA A 69 -2.31 5.91 10.57
C ALA A 69 -3.77 5.48 10.39
N ALA A 70 -4.04 4.48 9.53
CA ALA A 70 -5.38 3.97 9.33
C ALA A 70 -5.97 3.28 10.59
N ARG A 71 -5.15 2.84 11.57
CA ARG A 71 -5.62 2.16 12.79
C ARG A 71 -6.67 2.97 13.55
N ALA A 72 -6.47 4.27 13.69
CA ALA A 72 -7.38 5.14 14.43
C ALA A 72 -8.80 5.20 13.80
N ALA A 73 -8.88 5.05 12.49
CA ALA A 73 -10.13 5.08 11.73
C ALA A 73 -10.90 3.74 11.75
N MET A 74 -10.33 2.66 12.30
CA MET A 74 -10.90 1.31 12.24
C MET A 74 -11.94 1.00 13.33
N VAL A 75 -12.37 1.97 14.13
CA VAL A 75 -13.24 1.75 15.30
C VAL A 75 -14.55 1.05 14.92
N GLN A 76 -15.21 1.49 13.85
CA GLN A 76 -16.50 0.97 13.38
C GLN A 76 -16.35 -0.13 12.31
N VAL A 77 -15.13 -0.40 11.86
CA VAL A 77 -14.88 -1.42 10.83
C VAL A 77 -14.92 -2.81 11.44
N PRO A 78 -15.56 -3.80 10.79
CA PRO A 78 -15.70 -5.17 11.32
C PRO A 78 -14.35 -5.82 11.57
N GLY A 79 -14.32 -6.81 12.49
CA GLY A 79 -13.12 -7.57 12.82
C GLY A 79 -12.61 -8.38 11.62
N GLU A 80 -13.54 -9.11 11.00
CA GLU A 80 -13.30 -9.97 9.85
C GLU A 80 -14.53 -10.03 8.96
N ILE A 81 -14.30 -10.04 7.65
CA ILE A 81 -15.32 -10.30 6.64
C ILE A 81 -14.96 -11.62 5.96
N LEU A 82 -15.77 -12.65 6.15
CA LEU A 82 -15.56 -13.93 5.49
C LEU A 82 -15.44 -13.74 3.97
N ALA A 83 -14.43 -14.35 3.38
CA ALA A 83 -14.29 -14.35 1.93
C ALA A 83 -15.50 -15.09 1.32
N PRO A 84 -16.07 -14.60 0.21
CA PRO A 84 -17.03 -15.37 -0.55
C PRO A 84 -16.38 -16.70 -0.99
N ALA A 85 -17.17 -17.75 -1.08
CA ALA A 85 -16.70 -19.01 -1.64
C ALA A 85 -16.04 -18.75 -3.01
N ALA A 86 -14.91 -19.42 -3.26
CA ALA A 86 -14.26 -19.32 -4.56
C ALA A 86 -15.24 -19.78 -5.66
N PRO A 87 -15.31 -19.06 -6.79
CA PRO A 87 -16.14 -19.50 -7.89
C PRO A 87 -15.69 -20.88 -8.37
N PRO A 88 -16.62 -21.75 -8.80
CA PRO A 88 -16.32 -23.12 -9.21
C PRO A 88 -15.53 -23.22 -10.53
N TYR A 89 -15.26 -22.11 -11.18
CA TYR A 89 -14.52 -22.03 -12.45
C TYR A 89 -13.47 -20.94 -12.40
N GLU A 90 -12.40 -21.11 -13.17
CA GLU A 90 -11.40 -20.07 -13.32
C GLU A 90 -11.98 -18.83 -14.03
N PRO A 91 -11.68 -17.61 -13.57
CA PRO A 91 -12.11 -16.40 -14.28
C PRO A 91 -11.39 -16.29 -15.63
N PHE A 92 -12.08 -15.77 -16.63
CA PHE A 92 -11.51 -15.50 -17.96
C PHE A 92 -10.30 -14.58 -17.94
N ALA A 93 -10.23 -13.71 -16.95
CA ALA A 93 -9.13 -12.79 -16.77
C ALA A 93 -8.87 -12.52 -15.28
N ARG A 94 -7.60 -12.38 -14.93
CA ARG A 94 -7.14 -11.91 -13.60
C ARG A 94 -6.44 -10.58 -13.77
N THR A 95 -6.79 -9.60 -12.96
CA THR A 95 -6.08 -8.34 -12.92
C THR A 95 -4.95 -8.44 -11.90
N THR A 96 -3.72 -8.16 -12.34
CA THR A 96 -2.58 -7.95 -11.45
C THR A 96 -2.20 -6.49 -11.52
N LEU A 97 -2.10 -5.84 -10.37
CA LEU A 97 -1.68 -4.45 -10.25
C LEU A 97 -0.21 -4.41 -9.83
N ALA A 98 0.63 -3.74 -10.62
CA ALA A 98 2.01 -3.46 -10.24
C ALA A 98 2.16 -1.97 -9.88
N ILE A 99 2.78 -1.69 -8.73
CA ILE A 99 3.01 -0.34 -8.23
C ILE A 99 4.48 -0.21 -7.83
N GLU A 100 5.11 0.88 -8.24
CA GLU A 100 6.49 1.19 -7.90
C GLU A 100 6.54 2.40 -6.94
N TRP A 101 7.16 2.19 -5.78
CA TRP A 101 7.35 3.20 -4.75
C TRP A 101 8.80 3.69 -4.76
N THR A 102 9.05 4.73 -5.53
CA THR A 102 10.39 5.34 -5.66
C THR A 102 10.68 6.36 -4.57
N ARG A 103 9.65 6.85 -3.88
CA ARG A 103 9.73 7.85 -2.80
C ARG A 103 8.71 7.53 -1.72
N ARG A 104 8.90 8.18 -0.56
CA ARG A 104 7.92 8.17 0.53
C ARG A 104 6.57 8.66 0.01
N PRO A 105 5.48 7.88 0.12
CA PRO A 105 4.16 8.30 -0.31
C PRO A 105 3.59 9.39 0.61
N THR A 106 2.88 10.33 0.01
CA THR A 106 1.90 11.14 0.74
C THR A 106 0.61 10.34 0.86
N TYR A 107 -0.08 10.46 1.99
CA TYR A 107 -1.29 9.71 2.23
C TYR A 107 -2.38 10.52 2.93
N CYS A 108 -3.62 10.05 2.80
CA CYS A 108 -4.78 10.57 3.51
C CYS A 108 -5.69 9.40 3.90
N VAL A 109 -6.18 9.42 5.14
CA VAL A 109 -7.08 8.40 5.69
C VAL A 109 -8.48 8.97 5.79
N VAL A 110 -9.47 8.30 5.20
CA VAL A 110 -10.87 8.73 5.19
C VAL A 110 -11.76 7.58 5.66
N SER A 111 -12.50 7.79 6.75
CA SER A 111 -13.54 6.86 7.19
C SER A 111 -14.75 6.97 6.26
N GLN A 112 -15.24 5.83 5.81
CA GLN A 112 -16.35 5.71 4.88
C GLN A 112 -17.46 4.84 5.45
N SER A 113 -18.69 5.11 5.01
CA SER A 113 -19.84 4.25 5.31
C SER A 113 -20.81 4.23 4.14
N GLY A 114 -21.57 3.14 4.04
CA GLY A 114 -22.59 3.04 3.01
C GLY A 114 -23.51 1.83 3.26
N PRO A 115 -24.62 1.74 2.55
CA PRO A 115 -25.53 0.60 2.67
C PRO A 115 -24.86 -0.67 2.19
N ASN A 116 -25.15 -1.79 2.84
CA ASN A 116 -24.76 -3.10 2.35
C ASN A 116 -25.51 -3.46 1.03
N LYS A 117 -25.09 -4.54 0.35
CA LYS A 117 -25.71 -4.96 -0.92
C LYS A 117 -27.23 -5.20 -0.82
N SER A 118 -27.71 -5.69 0.32
CA SER A 118 -29.14 -5.92 0.59
C SER A 118 -29.88 -4.70 1.10
N LYS A 119 -29.19 -3.57 1.30
CA LYS A 119 -29.73 -2.33 1.90
C LYS A 119 -30.36 -2.52 3.30
N SER A 120 -30.02 -3.61 3.98
CA SER A 120 -30.52 -3.95 5.32
C SER A 120 -29.68 -3.39 6.46
N GLY A 121 -28.53 -2.80 6.19
CA GLY A 121 -27.62 -2.26 7.20
C GLY A 121 -26.54 -1.37 6.59
N ILE A 122 -25.80 -0.69 7.46
CA ILE A 122 -24.66 0.15 7.10
C ILE A 122 -23.38 -0.65 7.29
N ILE A 123 -22.48 -0.57 6.32
CA ILE A 123 -21.12 -1.08 6.41
C ILE A 123 -20.15 0.10 6.52
N HIS A 124 -19.09 -0.10 7.28
CA HIS A 124 -18.02 0.88 7.46
C HIS A 124 -16.71 0.32 6.90
N TRP A 125 -15.91 1.20 6.32
CA TRP A 125 -14.57 0.88 5.83
C TRP A 125 -13.68 2.12 5.90
N VAL A 126 -12.40 1.94 5.63
CA VAL A 126 -11.43 3.04 5.55
C VAL A 126 -10.85 3.08 4.15
N ASP A 127 -10.87 4.24 3.53
CA ASP A 127 -10.13 4.52 2.31
C ASP A 127 -8.80 5.18 2.69
N LEU A 128 -7.69 4.48 2.40
CA LEU A 128 -6.34 4.99 2.53
C LEU A 128 -5.84 5.38 1.14
N HIS A 129 -5.81 6.67 0.89
CA HIS A 129 -5.31 7.24 -0.36
C HIS A 129 -3.79 7.37 -0.29
N CYS A 130 -3.07 6.74 -1.22
CA CYS A 130 -1.61 6.82 -1.35
C CYS A 130 -1.24 7.12 -2.80
N GLY A 131 -1.03 8.39 -3.14
CA GLY A 131 -0.73 8.79 -4.52
C GLY A 131 -1.81 8.30 -5.51
N PRO A 132 -1.46 7.48 -6.53
CA PRO A 132 -2.41 7.05 -7.56
C PRO A 132 -3.29 5.86 -7.15
N ILE A 133 -3.13 5.34 -5.93
CA ILE A 133 -3.90 4.19 -5.43
C ILE A 133 -4.70 4.55 -4.18
N THR A 134 -5.91 4.00 -4.10
CA THR A 134 -6.70 3.94 -2.87
C THR A 134 -6.76 2.50 -2.38
N PHE A 135 -6.28 2.27 -1.16
CA PHE A 135 -6.48 1.00 -0.46
C PHE A 135 -7.77 1.09 0.35
N GLN A 136 -8.76 0.30 -0.07
CA GLN A 136 -10.04 0.23 0.62
C GLN A 136 -10.02 -0.88 1.67
N ILE A 137 -9.83 -0.51 2.93
CA ILE A 137 -9.65 -1.43 4.06
C ILE A 137 -11.03 -1.79 4.62
N ARG A 138 -11.45 -3.03 4.40
CA ARG A 138 -12.79 -3.51 4.70
C ARG A 138 -12.94 -4.19 6.06
N ASP A 139 -11.85 -4.72 6.61
CA ASP A 139 -11.84 -5.35 7.93
C ASP A 139 -10.50 -5.17 8.67
N ARG A 140 -10.52 -5.42 9.99
CA ARG A 140 -9.33 -5.27 10.84
C ARG A 140 -8.31 -6.38 10.60
N LEU A 141 -8.75 -7.58 10.17
CA LEU A 141 -7.84 -8.68 9.86
C LEU A 141 -6.98 -8.32 8.64
N GLY A 142 -7.58 -7.77 7.58
CA GLY A 142 -6.85 -7.30 6.41
C GLY A 142 -5.84 -6.19 6.73
N LEU A 143 -6.23 -5.21 7.57
CA LEU A 143 -5.27 -4.21 8.04
C LEU A 143 -4.12 -4.84 8.83
N ARG A 144 -4.41 -5.78 9.72
CA ARG A 144 -3.40 -6.45 10.55
C ARG A 144 -2.41 -7.24 9.70
N SER A 145 -2.89 -8.04 8.74
CA SER A 145 -2.01 -8.83 7.85
C SER A 145 -1.15 -7.92 6.97
N THR A 146 -1.72 -6.79 6.49
CA THR A 146 -0.96 -5.78 5.74
C THR A 146 0.12 -5.13 6.59
N LEU A 147 -0.19 -4.71 7.82
CA LEU A 147 0.79 -4.13 8.73
C LEU A 147 1.92 -5.11 9.08
N ALA A 148 1.60 -6.39 9.26
CA ALA A 148 2.61 -7.42 9.50
C ALA A 148 3.57 -7.58 8.31
N LEU A 149 3.05 -7.56 7.07
CA LEU A 149 3.87 -7.56 5.85
C LEU A 149 4.75 -6.32 5.77
N LEU A 150 4.16 -5.13 5.93
CA LEU A 150 4.88 -3.86 5.78
C LEU A 150 5.93 -3.64 6.89
N SER A 151 5.67 -4.11 8.11
CA SER A 151 6.67 -4.09 9.20
C SER A 151 7.87 -4.99 8.86
N ARG A 152 7.63 -6.19 8.30
CA ARG A 152 8.71 -7.05 7.81
C ARG A 152 9.46 -6.39 6.65
N ALA A 153 8.74 -5.79 5.71
CA ALA A 153 9.31 -5.09 4.57
C ALA A 153 10.18 -3.91 5.01
N HIS A 154 9.73 -3.12 5.97
CA HIS A 154 10.49 -2.00 6.53
C HIS A 154 11.78 -2.48 7.21
N LYS A 155 11.71 -3.50 8.06
CA LYS A 155 12.92 -4.10 8.69
C LYS A 155 13.91 -4.62 7.64
N THR A 156 13.40 -5.23 6.57
CA THR A 156 14.21 -5.67 5.44
C THR A 156 14.81 -4.47 4.70
N ALA A 157 14.05 -3.41 4.48
CA ALA A 157 14.48 -2.20 3.79
C ALA A 157 15.63 -1.50 4.52
N VAL A 158 15.56 -1.38 5.84
CA VAL A 158 16.64 -0.84 6.69
C VAL A 158 17.95 -1.62 6.48
N ALA A 159 17.88 -2.94 6.30
CA ALA A 159 19.06 -3.77 6.06
C ALA A 159 19.55 -3.74 4.61
N VAL A 160 18.67 -3.55 3.64
CA VAL A 160 18.92 -3.72 2.20
C VAL A 160 19.34 -2.43 1.51
N PHE A 161 18.69 -1.31 1.81
CA PHE A 161 18.94 -0.04 1.13
C PHE A 161 20.08 0.76 1.76
N LEU A 162 20.71 1.63 0.96
CA LEU A 162 21.81 2.47 1.41
C LEU A 162 21.36 3.57 2.37
N ASP A 163 20.10 4.04 2.24
CA ASP A 163 19.45 5.00 3.13
C ASP A 163 18.87 4.38 4.40
N GLY A 164 19.03 3.06 4.59
CA GLY A 164 18.40 2.32 5.68
C GLY A 164 18.67 2.84 7.07
N ALA A 165 19.93 3.28 7.35
CA ALA A 165 20.33 3.81 8.65
C ALA A 165 19.58 5.10 9.06
N GLN A 166 19.01 5.83 8.09
CA GLN A 166 18.26 7.08 8.33
C GLN A 166 16.76 6.84 8.59
N HIS A 167 16.29 5.60 8.38
CA HIS A 167 14.87 5.22 8.41
C HIS A 167 14.63 4.01 9.32
N THR A 168 15.29 3.97 10.47
CA THR A 168 15.20 2.86 11.43
C THR A 168 13.97 2.91 12.32
N ASP A 169 13.38 4.09 12.51
CA ASP A 169 12.24 4.30 13.40
C ASP A 169 11.02 3.52 12.94
N ASP A 170 10.37 2.84 13.87
CA ASP A 170 9.19 2.01 13.57
C ASP A 170 7.90 2.86 13.61
N PRO A 171 7.24 3.12 12.47
CA PRO A 171 5.99 3.88 12.42
C PRO A 171 4.82 3.25 13.18
N THR A 172 4.97 2.03 13.65
CA THR A 172 3.91 1.36 14.44
C THR A 172 4.09 1.52 15.94
N ALA A 173 5.19 2.11 16.38
CA ALA A 173 5.47 2.41 17.78
C ALA A 173 4.67 3.63 18.28
N ASP A 174 4.28 3.62 19.55
CA ASP A 174 3.43 4.67 20.15
C ASP A 174 4.18 6.02 20.29
N ASP A 175 5.50 5.99 20.30
CA ASP A 175 6.38 7.16 20.41
C ASP A 175 6.88 7.68 19.06
N TYR A 176 6.42 7.08 17.95
CA TYR A 176 6.82 7.51 16.63
C TYR A 176 6.28 8.90 16.30
N CYS A 177 7.18 9.82 15.98
CA CYS A 177 6.85 11.19 15.56
C CYS A 177 6.93 11.28 14.02
N CYS A 178 5.79 11.53 13.38
CA CYS A 178 5.75 11.73 11.93
C CYS A 178 6.64 12.91 11.55
N LEU A 179 7.71 12.66 10.81
CA LEU A 179 8.44 13.72 10.13
C LEU A 179 7.61 14.20 8.95
N GLN A 180 6.81 15.25 9.15
CA GLN A 180 6.09 15.96 8.09
C GLN A 180 7.04 16.76 7.19
#